data_797c281ce3bce285044b12a936ef292b
#
_entry.id   797c281ce3bce285044b12a936ef292b
#
_cell.length_a   1.000
_cell.length_b   1.000
_cell.length_c   1.000
_cell.angle_alpha   90.00
_cell.angle_beta   90.00
_cell.angle_gamma   90.00
#
_symmetry.space_group_name_H-M   'P 1'
#
loop_
_entity.id
_entity.type
_entity.pdbx_description
1 polymer ?
#
loop_
_entity_poly.entity_id
_entity_poly.type
_entity_poly.pdbx_seq_one_letter_code
_entity_poly.pdbx_strand_id
1 'polypeptide(L)'
;MQSKDDRNTPEGIRLNRFLADCGLGSRRKVEEIILGGQIVINGKKVTDLGTRVNPETDVVSYRGDILRQGTEPKQLLILNKPVGYLCSHQDRFHEKTVFSLLPSAFKNYKIAGRLDLNSRGLLILTNDGDLAQRISHPSNGSEKEYLVTLKYDPGEKQIQAAFQKGILDAGEILRAKMVKLVPGKSCVYRVILGEGKKRQIRRMFHASGASVVDLQRIRVGSIRLEKLGLEEGKFLLQDAGVWE
;
A
#
# COMPACT_ATOMS: atom_id res chain seq x y z
N MET A 1 32.35 -29.59 -13.67
CA MET A 1 31.80 -28.88 -12.51
C MET A 1 30.57 -28.12 -13.00
N GLN A 2 29.40 -28.77 -12.98
CA GLN A 2 28.13 -28.21 -13.48
C GLN A 2 27.47 -27.44 -12.32
N SER A 3 27.21 -26.16 -12.54
CA SER A 3 26.48 -25.32 -11.60
C SER A 3 25.01 -25.72 -11.59
N LYS A 4 24.58 -26.33 -10.47
CA LYS A 4 23.18 -26.47 -10.12
C LYS A 4 22.66 -25.11 -9.69
N ASP A 5 21.85 -24.44 -10.50
CA ASP A 5 20.94 -23.39 -10.09
C ASP A 5 19.74 -23.28 -11.03
N ASP A 6 19.05 -24.42 -11.25
CA ASP A 6 17.69 -24.45 -11.77
C ASP A 6 16.72 -24.30 -10.61
N ARG A 7 16.46 -23.06 -10.20
CA ARG A 7 15.28 -22.73 -9.41
C ARG A 7 14.06 -22.81 -10.32
N ASN A 8 13.49 -24.00 -10.38
CA ASN A 8 12.21 -24.32 -11.00
C ASN A 8 11.09 -23.51 -10.32
N THR A 9 10.95 -22.24 -10.68
CA THR A 9 9.77 -21.44 -10.37
C THR A 9 8.66 -21.98 -11.26
N PRO A 10 7.58 -22.57 -10.72
CA PRO A 10 6.51 -23.10 -11.54
C PRO A 10 5.98 -21.98 -12.43
N GLU A 11 6.00 -22.21 -13.75
CA GLU A 11 5.47 -21.27 -14.74
C GLU A 11 4.02 -20.91 -14.43
N GLY A 12 3.66 -19.62 -14.57
CA GLY A 12 2.30 -19.13 -14.37
C GLY A 12 2.07 -18.36 -13.05
N ILE A 13 0.93 -17.70 -12.97
CA ILE A 13 0.50 -16.95 -11.80
C ILE A 13 -0.44 -17.78 -10.92
N ARG A 14 -0.52 -17.48 -9.63
CA ARG A 14 -1.46 -18.13 -8.71
C ARG A 14 -2.89 -17.94 -9.19
N LEU A 15 -3.70 -18.99 -9.21
CA LEU A 15 -5.10 -18.96 -9.66
C LEU A 15 -5.92 -17.92 -8.90
N ASN A 16 -5.77 -17.84 -7.57
CA ASN A 16 -6.50 -16.85 -6.77
C ASN A 16 -6.14 -15.39 -7.14
N ARG A 17 -4.92 -15.17 -7.64
CA ARG A 17 -4.51 -13.86 -8.15
C ARG A 17 -5.16 -13.60 -9.51
N PHE A 18 -5.10 -14.54 -10.44
CA PHE A 18 -5.74 -14.45 -11.75
C PHE A 18 -7.23 -14.09 -11.62
N LEU A 19 -7.96 -14.84 -10.79
CA LEU A 19 -9.39 -14.65 -10.57
C LEU A 19 -9.72 -13.28 -9.95
N ALA A 20 -8.89 -12.82 -9.01
CA ALA A 20 -9.05 -11.47 -8.43
C ALA A 20 -8.79 -10.36 -9.46
N ASP A 21 -7.81 -10.55 -10.36
CA ASP A 21 -7.49 -9.61 -11.43
C ASP A 21 -8.55 -9.64 -12.56
N CYS A 22 -9.31 -10.75 -12.70
CA CYS A 22 -10.53 -10.83 -13.53
C CYS A 22 -11.77 -10.19 -12.86
N GLY A 23 -11.65 -9.63 -11.66
CA GLY A 23 -12.74 -8.91 -10.98
C GLY A 23 -13.73 -9.79 -10.20
N LEU A 24 -13.47 -11.10 -9.99
CA LEU A 24 -14.36 -11.99 -9.23
C LEU A 24 -14.41 -11.67 -7.73
N GLY A 25 -13.52 -10.84 -7.23
CA GLY A 25 -13.50 -10.41 -5.83
C GLY A 25 -12.10 -10.33 -5.22
N SER A 26 -12.04 -10.22 -3.90
CA SER A 26 -10.74 -10.27 -3.19
C SER A 26 -10.11 -11.65 -3.28
N ARG A 27 -8.78 -11.76 -3.12
CA ARG A 27 -8.07 -13.06 -3.13
C ARG A 27 -8.65 -14.07 -2.15
N ARG A 28 -9.11 -13.64 -0.96
CA ARG A 28 -9.79 -14.51 0.00
C ARG A 28 -11.15 -14.99 -0.49
N LYS A 29 -11.93 -14.09 -1.09
CA LYS A 29 -13.25 -14.47 -1.63
C LYS A 29 -13.14 -15.45 -2.81
N VAL A 30 -12.17 -15.28 -3.70
CA VAL A 30 -11.96 -16.22 -4.80
C VAL A 30 -11.43 -17.57 -4.34
N GLU A 31 -10.73 -17.65 -3.20
CA GLU A 31 -10.34 -18.93 -2.59
C GLU A 31 -11.57 -19.78 -2.20
N GLU A 32 -12.64 -19.14 -1.69
CA GLU A 32 -13.91 -19.83 -1.42
C GLU A 32 -14.55 -20.37 -2.71
N ILE A 33 -14.47 -19.61 -3.81
CA ILE A 33 -14.97 -20.03 -5.13
C ILE A 33 -14.17 -21.22 -5.68
N ILE A 34 -12.84 -21.22 -5.49
CA ILE A 34 -11.97 -22.34 -5.91
C ILE A 34 -12.32 -23.60 -5.11
N LEU A 35 -12.35 -23.50 -3.78
CA LEU A 35 -12.69 -24.61 -2.89
C LEU A 35 -14.08 -25.17 -3.18
N GLY A 36 -15.03 -24.32 -3.56
CA GLY A 36 -16.37 -24.71 -4.00
C GLY A 36 -16.41 -25.43 -5.37
N GLY A 37 -15.25 -25.59 -6.04
CA GLY A 37 -15.15 -26.27 -7.33
C GLY A 37 -15.93 -25.60 -8.44
N GLN A 38 -16.04 -24.28 -8.41
CA GLN A 38 -16.77 -23.49 -9.41
C GLN A 38 -15.87 -23.00 -10.55
N ILE A 39 -14.57 -23.29 -10.46
CA ILE A 39 -13.58 -22.90 -11.49
C ILE A 39 -13.22 -24.11 -12.33
N VAL A 40 -13.16 -23.88 -13.64
CA VAL A 40 -12.74 -24.89 -14.63
C VAL A 40 -11.54 -24.30 -15.39
N ILE A 41 -10.47 -25.08 -15.51
CA ILE A 41 -9.27 -24.77 -16.29
C ILE A 41 -9.10 -25.84 -17.36
N ASN A 42 -9.07 -25.45 -18.63
CA ASN A 42 -8.91 -26.35 -19.77
C ASN A 42 -9.89 -27.56 -19.72
N GLY A 43 -11.16 -27.28 -19.35
CA GLY A 43 -12.21 -28.28 -19.23
C GLY A 43 -12.18 -29.12 -17.94
N LYS A 44 -11.22 -28.91 -17.04
CA LYS A 44 -11.09 -29.65 -15.77
C LYS A 44 -11.44 -28.77 -14.57
N LYS A 45 -12.28 -29.30 -13.67
CA LYS A 45 -12.64 -28.64 -12.42
C LYS A 45 -11.44 -28.56 -11.46
N VAL A 46 -11.25 -27.41 -10.82
CA VAL A 46 -10.12 -27.15 -9.91
C VAL A 46 -10.62 -26.73 -8.53
N THR A 47 -10.03 -27.32 -7.48
CA THR A 47 -10.31 -27.02 -6.08
C THR A 47 -9.04 -26.74 -5.27
N ASP A 48 -7.86 -26.94 -5.85
CA ASP A 48 -6.58 -26.72 -5.17
C ASP A 48 -6.18 -25.25 -5.21
N LEU A 49 -6.00 -24.65 -4.03
CA LEU A 49 -5.54 -23.26 -3.86
C LEU A 49 -4.09 -23.05 -4.33
N GLY A 50 -3.30 -24.13 -4.44
CA GLY A 50 -1.93 -24.11 -4.97
C GLY A 50 -1.86 -23.92 -6.47
N THR A 51 -2.96 -24.16 -7.20
CA THR A 51 -3.02 -24.12 -8.66
C THR A 51 -2.47 -22.81 -9.23
N ARG A 52 -1.72 -22.95 -10.32
CA ARG A 52 -1.24 -21.84 -11.14
C ARG A 52 -1.85 -21.91 -12.52
N VAL A 53 -1.95 -20.79 -13.18
CA VAL A 53 -2.46 -20.64 -14.55
C VAL A 53 -1.50 -19.81 -15.37
N ASN A 54 -1.36 -20.15 -16.63
CA ASN A 54 -0.74 -19.29 -17.62
C ASN A 54 -1.84 -18.50 -18.35
N PRO A 55 -1.94 -17.17 -18.14
CA PRO A 55 -3.01 -16.35 -18.74
C PRO A 55 -3.03 -16.36 -20.27
N GLU A 56 -1.91 -16.71 -20.91
CA GLU A 56 -1.76 -16.71 -22.37
C GLU A 56 -2.26 -18.01 -23.02
N THR A 57 -2.15 -19.12 -22.29
CA THR A 57 -2.43 -20.45 -22.85
C THR A 57 -3.59 -21.18 -22.20
N ASP A 58 -3.89 -20.88 -20.91
CA ASP A 58 -4.95 -21.58 -20.20
C ASP A 58 -6.31 -20.89 -20.36
N VAL A 59 -7.33 -21.70 -20.64
CA VAL A 59 -8.72 -21.25 -20.68
C VAL A 59 -9.33 -21.45 -19.30
N VAL A 60 -9.53 -20.35 -18.57
CA VAL A 60 -10.15 -20.35 -17.25
C VAL A 60 -11.60 -19.91 -17.35
N SER A 61 -12.53 -20.65 -16.74
CA SER A 61 -13.94 -20.28 -16.72
C SER A 61 -14.56 -20.39 -15.32
N TYR A 62 -15.57 -19.57 -15.09
CA TYR A 62 -16.40 -19.54 -13.90
C TYR A 62 -17.88 -19.55 -14.31
N ARG A 63 -18.65 -20.54 -13.86
CA ARG A 63 -20.08 -20.74 -14.21
C ARG A 63 -20.38 -20.74 -15.70
N GLY A 64 -19.40 -21.22 -16.51
CA GLY A 64 -19.51 -21.27 -17.96
C GLY A 64 -18.93 -20.06 -18.70
N ASP A 65 -18.71 -18.94 -18.04
CA ASP A 65 -18.14 -17.75 -18.64
C ASP A 65 -16.61 -17.81 -18.64
N ILE A 66 -15.98 -17.59 -19.80
CA ILE A 66 -14.51 -17.54 -19.92
C ILE A 66 -14.02 -16.24 -19.30
N LEU A 67 -13.09 -16.39 -18.36
CA LEU A 67 -12.45 -15.26 -17.66
C LEU A 67 -11.24 -14.78 -18.46
N ARG A 68 -11.14 -13.47 -18.60
CA ARG A 68 -9.97 -12.80 -19.18
C ARG A 68 -9.51 -11.70 -18.21
N GLN A 69 -8.21 -11.57 -18.07
CA GLN A 69 -7.68 -10.40 -17.35
C GLN A 69 -8.05 -9.13 -18.13
N GLY A 70 -8.51 -8.12 -17.42
CA GLY A 70 -8.88 -6.85 -18.04
C GLY A 70 -7.69 -6.23 -18.77
N THR A 71 -7.96 -5.75 -20.00
CA THR A 71 -7.01 -4.96 -20.81
C THR A 71 -7.04 -3.47 -20.44
N GLU A 72 -7.64 -3.14 -19.30
CA GLU A 72 -7.73 -1.74 -18.87
C GLU A 72 -6.35 -1.15 -18.65
N PRO A 73 -6.12 0.10 -19.07
CA PRO A 73 -4.85 0.77 -18.82
C PRO A 73 -4.56 0.79 -17.33
N LYS A 74 -3.29 0.54 -16.99
CA LYS A 74 -2.82 0.60 -15.61
C LYS A 74 -2.82 2.04 -15.13
N GLN A 75 -3.46 2.29 -14.00
CA GLN A 75 -3.70 3.63 -13.48
C GLN A 75 -3.26 3.76 -12.03
N LEU A 76 -2.80 4.96 -11.69
CA LEU A 76 -2.59 5.44 -10.33
C LEU A 76 -3.69 6.43 -9.97
N LEU A 77 -4.33 6.22 -8.83
CA LEU A 77 -5.20 7.19 -8.19
C LEU A 77 -4.46 7.75 -6.96
N ILE A 78 -4.21 9.03 -6.97
CA ILE A 78 -3.53 9.74 -5.89
C ILE A 78 -4.59 10.51 -5.11
N LEU A 79 -4.78 10.15 -3.85
CA LEU A 79 -5.74 10.77 -2.94
C LEU A 79 -4.99 11.58 -1.87
N ASN A 80 -5.38 12.82 -1.65
CA ASN A 80 -5.00 13.56 -0.45
C ASN A 80 -5.97 13.17 0.68
N LYS A 81 -5.62 12.10 1.40
CA LYS A 81 -6.47 11.49 2.42
C LYS A 81 -6.69 12.43 3.61
N PRO A 82 -7.93 12.73 4.01
CA PRO A 82 -8.22 13.44 5.26
C PRO A 82 -8.06 12.53 6.48
N VAL A 83 -7.94 13.15 7.66
CA VAL A 83 -8.06 12.44 8.95
C VAL A 83 -9.47 11.83 9.09
N GLY A 84 -9.59 10.74 9.82
CA GLY A 84 -10.88 10.11 10.12
C GLY A 84 -11.38 9.11 9.08
N TYR A 85 -10.61 8.87 8.01
CA TYR A 85 -10.94 7.86 6.99
C TYR A 85 -10.01 6.66 7.10
N LEU A 86 -10.59 5.46 7.13
CA LEU A 86 -9.84 4.21 7.25
C LEU A 86 -9.34 3.74 5.87
N CYS A 87 -8.09 3.28 5.80
CA CYS A 87 -7.51 2.64 4.61
C CYS A 87 -7.98 1.19 4.50
N SER A 88 -9.25 0.99 4.21
CA SER A 88 -9.91 -0.32 4.03
C SER A 88 -11.04 -0.20 3.01
N HIS A 89 -11.37 -1.30 2.32
CA HIS A 89 -12.55 -1.36 1.45
C HIS A 89 -13.85 -1.29 2.26
N GLN A 90 -13.90 -2.01 3.37
CA GLN A 90 -15.02 -2.05 4.31
C GLN A 90 -14.49 -2.28 5.72
N ASP A 91 -15.19 -1.77 6.70
CA ASP A 91 -14.92 -2.01 8.10
C ASP A 91 -16.25 -2.11 8.88
N ARG A 92 -16.34 -3.02 9.85
CA ARG A 92 -17.56 -3.26 10.62
C ARG A 92 -17.85 -2.14 11.63
N PHE A 93 -16.82 -1.41 12.03
CA PHE A 93 -16.89 -0.42 13.10
C PHE A 93 -16.72 1.01 12.60
N HIS A 94 -16.27 1.20 11.33
CA HIS A 94 -16.00 2.50 10.75
C HIS A 94 -16.64 2.61 9.37
N GLU A 95 -17.66 3.44 9.28
CA GLU A 95 -18.37 3.70 8.00
C GLU A 95 -17.50 4.50 7.01
N LYS A 96 -16.64 5.41 7.54
CA LYS A 96 -15.79 6.28 6.72
C LYS A 96 -14.52 5.55 6.30
N THR A 97 -14.50 5.02 5.09
CA THR A 97 -13.30 4.49 4.45
C THR A 97 -12.82 5.41 3.34
N VAL A 98 -11.57 5.26 2.91
CA VAL A 98 -11.03 6.04 1.77
C VAL A 98 -11.83 5.82 0.50
N PHE A 99 -12.50 4.68 0.34
CA PHE A 99 -13.34 4.40 -0.82
C PHE A 99 -14.67 5.17 -0.80
N SER A 100 -15.15 5.65 0.35
CA SER A 100 -16.32 6.52 0.41
C SER A 100 -16.05 7.94 -0.13
N LEU A 101 -14.78 8.31 -0.33
CA LEU A 101 -14.36 9.55 -0.98
C LEU A 101 -14.27 9.43 -2.51
N LEU A 102 -14.39 8.22 -3.05
CA LEU A 102 -14.11 7.91 -4.44
C LEU A 102 -15.38 7.46 -5.17
N PRO A 103 -15.51 7.74 -6.47
CA PRO A 103 -16.54 7.14 -7.31
C PRO A 103 -16.51 5.61 -7.27
N SER A 104 -17.67 4.98 -7.44
CA SER A 104 -17.83 3.52 -7.39
C SER A 104 -16.97 2.77 -8.42
N ALA A 105 -16.59 3.41 -9.52
CA ALA A 105 -15.67 2.87 -10.52
C ALA A 105 -14.31 2.44 -9.92
N PHE A 106 -13.86 3.09 -8.83
CA PHE A 106 -12.57 2.81 -8.20
C PHE A 106 -12.65 1.81 -7.05
N LYS A 107 -13.81 1.20 -6.79
CA LYS A 107 -14.02 0.26 -5.68
C LYS A 107 -13.09 -0.96 -5.67
N ASN A 108 -12.56 -1.34 -6.84
CA ASN A 108 -11.65 -2.49 -7.00
C ASN A 108 -10.16 -2.09 -6.93
N TYR A 109 -9.85 -0.79 -6.80
CA TYR A 109 -8.47 -0.33 -6.70
C TYR A 109 -7.82 -0.83 -5.40
N LYS A 110 -6.53 -1.12 -5.48
CA LYS A 110 -5.71 -1.65 -4.39
C LYS A 110 -4.94 -0.52 -3.74
N ILE A 111 -4.95 -0.45 -2.41
CA ILE A 111 -4.23 0.58 -1.66
C ILE A 111 -2.74 0.23 -1.64
N ALA A 112 -1.90 1.13 -2.17
CA ALA A 112 -0.45 1.00 -2.18
C ALA A 112 0.18 1.71 -0.98
N GLY A 113 0.19 1.04 0.17
CA GLY A 113 0.73 1.58 1.43
C GLY A 113 -0.27 2.43 2.22
N ARG A 114 -0.70 1.91 3.34
CA ARG A 114 -1.73 2.51 4.19
C ARG A 114 -1.26 3.74 4.96
N LEU A 115 -2.22 4.55 5.36
CA LEU A 115 -2.12 5.54 6.43
C LEU A 115 -3.07 5.14 7.57
N ASP A 116 -2.70 5.48 8.80
CA ASP A 116 -3.58 5.27 9.96
C ASP A 116 -4.81 6.19 9.89
N LEU A 117 -5.84 5.88 10.67
CA LEU A 117 -7.08 6.67 10.76
C LEU A 117 -6.80 8.16 11.05
N ASN A 118 -5.90 8.41 12.01
CA ASN A 118 -5.51 9.75 12.49
C ASN A 118 -4.30 10.33 11.73
N SER A 119 -4.03 9.85 10.52
CA SER A 119 -2.98 10.35 9.63
C SER A 119 -3.59 10.80 8.32
N ARG A 120 -3.00 11.82 7.69
CA ARG A 120 -3.50 12.44 6.48
C ARG A 120 -2.44 12.53 5.38
N GLY A 121 -2.82 13.00 4.22
CA GLY A 121 -1.92 13.30 3.11
C GLY A 121 -1.91 12.26 2.02
N LEU A 122 -0.81 12.12 1.31
CA LEU A 122 -0.65 11.36 0.08
C LEU A 122 -0.94 9.87 0.28
N LEU A 123 -2.00 9.38 -0.35
CA LEU A 123 -2.33 7.97 -0.44
C LEU A 123 -2.42 7.56 -1.91
N ILE A 124 -1.81 6.44 -2.25
CA ILE A 124 -1.81 5.91 -3.61
C ILE A 124 -2.71 4.67 -3.65
N LEU A 125 -3.58 4.62 -4.66
CA LEU A 125 -4.36 3.46 -5.03
C LEU A 125 -4.09 3.13 -6.51
N THR A 126 -4.27 1.88 -6.92
CA THR A 126 -4.07 1.44 -8.31
C THR A 126 -4.94 0.24 -8.65
N ASN A 127 -5.29 0.09 -9.94
CA ASN A 127 -5.88 -1.14 -10.46
C ASN A 127 -4.86 -2.26 -10.68
N ASP A 128 -3.53 -1.94 -10.67
CA ASP A 128 -2.45 -2.92 -10.79
C ASP A 128 -1.95 -3.43 -9.42
N GLY A 129 -2.15 -4.72 -9.14
CA GLY A 129 -1.72 -5.34 -7.88
C GLY A 129 -0.21 -5.44 -7.70
N ASP A 130 0.54 -5.61 -8.78
CA ASP A 130 2.01 -5.66 -8.74
C ASP A 130 2.59 -4.29 -8.44
N LEU A 131 2.02 -3.26 -9.05
CA LEU A 131 2.40 -1.89 -8.77
C LEU A 131 2.09 -1.52 -7.31
N ALA A 132 0.90 -1.90 -6.81
CA ALA A 132 0.56 -1.69 -5.39
C ALA A 132 1.58 -2.35 -4.45
N GLN A 133 2.02 -3.56 -4.77
CA GLN A 133 3.05 -4.27 -4.02
C GLN A 133 4.41 -3.58 -4.15
N ARG A 134 4.84 -3.19 -5.36
CA ARG A 134 6.10 -2.46 -5.58
C ARG A 134 6.17 -1.17 -4.76
N ILE A 135 5.10 -0.40 -4.74
CA ILE A 135 5.02 0.87 -3.98
C ILE A 135 5.05 0.63 -2.47
N SER A 136 4.35 -0.41 -1.99
CA SER A 136 4.16 -0.62 -0.55
C SER A 136 5.29 -1.40 0.12
N HIS A 137 5.94 -2.33 -0.60
CA HIS A 137 6.89 -3.26 0.01
C HIS A 137 8.23 -2.59 0.36
N PRO A 138 8.74 -2.78 1.60
CA PRO A 138 9.97 -2.12 2.06
C PRO A 138 11.21 -2.44 1.22
N SER A 139 11.32 -3.67 0.66
CA SER A 139 12.48 -4.09 -0.14
C SER A 139 12.66 -3.30 -1.44
N ASN A 140 11.62 -2.63 -1.92
CA ASN A 140 11.67 -1.85 -3.16
C ASN A 140 12.17 -0.41 -2.94
N GLY A 141 12.59 -0.07 -1.72
CA GLY A 141 13.26 1.18 -1.41
C GLY A 141 12.40 2.44 -1.51
N SER A 142 11.09 2.33 -1.73
CA SER A 142 10.19 3.48 -1.82
C SER A 142 10.19 4.29 -0.54
N GLU A 143 10.87 5.43 -0.55
CA GLU A 143 10.90 6.35 0.58
C GLU A 143 9.54 7.03 0.76
N LYS A 144 9.18 7.22 2.03
CA LYS A 144 7.99 7.98 2.42
C LYS A 144 8.41 9.14 3.30
N GLU A 145 7.96 10.35 2.96
CA GLU A 145 8.30 11.57 3.67
C GLU A 145 7.06 12.15 4.33
N TYR A 146 7.23 12.59 5.57
CA TYR A 146 6.17 13.05 6.43
C TYR A 146 6.47 14.42 7.02
N LEU A 147 5.45 15.26 7.16
CA LEU A 147 5.45 16.38 8.12
C LEU A 147 4.79 15.90 9.40
N VAL A 148 5.48 16.13 10.51
CA VAL A 148 5.09 15.66 11.84
C VAL A 148 5.01 16.86 12.76
N THR A 149 3.81 17.18 13.25
CA THR A 149 3.63 18.22 14.26
C THR A 149 3.56 17.58 15.64
N LEU A 150 4.40 18.06 16.54
CA LEU A 150 4.46 17.61 17.93
C LEU A 150 3.70 18.57 18.84
N LYS A 151 3.24 18.07 19.99
CA LYS A 151 2.60 18.88 21.03
C LYS A 151 3.59 19.87 21.67
N TYR A 152 4.85 19.45 21.80
CA TYR A 152 5.99 20.25 22.30
C TYR A 152 7.28 19.73 21.66
N ASP A 153 8.31 20.56 21.61
CA ASP A 153 9.61 20.22 21.01
C ASP A 153 10.55 19.62 22.06
N PRO A 154 10.96 18.36 21.94
CA PRO A 154 11.95 17.74 22.84
C PRO A 154 13.40 18.08 22.48
N GLY A 155 13.61 18.83 21.40
CA GLY A 155 14.94 19.23 20.91
C GLY A 155 15.42 18.38 19.72
N GLU A 156 15.78 19.04 18.64
CA GLU A 156 16.16 18.39 17.38
C GLU A 156 17.34 17.43 17.54
N LYS A 157 18.41 17.85 18.24
CA LYS A 157 19.62 17.02 18.42
C LYS A 157 19.31 15.72 19.13
N GLN A 158 18.46 15.77 20.17
CA GLN A 158 18.05 14.59 20.93
C GLN A 158 17.28 13.61 20.05
N ILE A 159 16.33 14.12 19.26
CA ILE A 159 15.52 13.28 18.34
C ILE A 159 16.41 12.69 17.25
N GLN A 160 17.30 13.48 16.64
CA GLN A 160 18.19 12.98 15.59
C GLN A 160 19.06 11.84 16.09
N ALA A 161 19.70 12.00 17.24
CA ALA A 161 20.56 10.97 17.85
C ALA A 161 19.77 9.68 18.13
N ALA A 162 18.57 9.78 18.71
CA ALA A 162 17.71 8.65 19.01
C ALA A 162 17.27 7.91 17.74
N PHE A 163 16.86 8.63 16.70
CA PHE A 163 16.33 8.06 15.46
C PHE A 163 17.42 7.41 14.61
N GLN A 164 18.65 7.96 14.60
CA GLN A 164 19.81 7.37 13.92
C GLN A 164 20.27 6.07 14.59
N LYS A 165 20.38 6.08 15.92
CA LYS A 165 20.71 4.87 16.69
C LYS A 165 19.66 3.78 16.51
N GLY A 166 18.41 4.16 16.31
CA GLY A 166 17.24 3.29 16.29
C GLY A 166 16.63 3.14 17.68
N ILE A 167 15.31 3.08 17.70
CA ILE A 167 14.51 2.98 18.93
C ILE A 167 13.98 1.56 19.03
N LEU A 168 14.31 0.87 20.12
CA LEU A 168 13.72 -0.42 20.44
C LEU A 168 12.33 -0.20 21.04
N ASP A 169 11.29 -0.72 20.37
CA ASP A 169 9.92 -0.66 20.84
C ASP A 169 9.17 -1.93 20.46
N ALA A 170 8.51 -2.57 21.43
CA ALA A 170 7.79 -3.83 21.28
C ALA A 170 8.59 -4.94 20.56
N GLY A 171 9.89 -5.06 20.84
CA GLY A 171 10.78 -6.07 20.22
C GLY A 171 11.26 -5.71 18.81
N GLU A 172 10.89 -4.55 18.26
CA GLU A 172 11.31 -4.07 16.96
C GLU A 172 12.26 -2.88 17.07
N ILE A 173 13.30 -2.85 16.25
CA ILE A 173 14.14 -1.65 16.09
C ILE A 173 13.51 -0.78 15.00
N LEU A 174 13.12 0.45 15.39
CA LEU A 174 12.54 1.46 14.51
C LEU A 174 13.61 2.47 14.11
N ARG A 175 13.75 2.75 12.81
CA ARG A 175 14.71 3.72 12.29
C ARG A 175 14.08 4.68 11.33
N ALA A 176 14.59 5.92 11.29
CA ALA A 176 14.29 6.87 10.22
C ALA A 176 15.56 7.14 9.42
N LYS A 177 15.42 7.31 8.11
CA LYS A 177 16.54 7.73 7.24
C LYS A 177 16.94 9.17 7.52
N MET A 178 15.95 10.01 7.85
CA MET A 178 16.16 11.43 8.16
C MET A 178 15.09 11.90 9.15
N VAL A 179 15.48 12.77 10.05
CA VAL A 179 14.60 13.61 10.84
C VAL A 179 15.22 15.00 10.97
N LYS A 180 14.49 16.04 10.64
CA LYS A 180 14.95 17.45 10.73
C LYS A 180 13.79 18.35 11.14
N LEU A 181 14.08 19.33 11.99
CA LEU A 181 13.14 20.41 12.29
C LEU A 181 12.93 21.27 11.02
N VAL A 182 11.68 21.66 10.77
CA VAL A 182 11.36 22.52 9.62
C VAL A 182 11.79 23.95 9.94
N PRO A 183 12.65 24.59 9.12
CA PRO A 183 13.10 25.94 9.36
C PRO A 183 11.94 26.93 9.58
N GLY A 184 12.04 27.78 10.60
CA GLY A 184 11.04 28.78 10.94
C GLY A 184 9.76 28.24 11.59
N LYS A 185 9.70 26.93 11.90
CA LYS A 185 8.58 26.32 12.64
C LYS A 185 9.08 25.64 13.90
N SER A 186 8.41 25.91 15.03
CA SER A 186 8.58 25.13 16.25
C SER A 186 7.72 23.86 16.18
N CYS A 187 8.21 22.76 16.74
CA CYS A 187 7.47 21.49 16.85
C CYS A 187 7.06 20.81 15.53
N VAL A 188 7.58 21.22 14.36
CA VAL A 188 7.27 20.59 13.07
C VAL A 188 8.52 19.94 12.50
N TYR A 189 8.47 18.63 12.34
CA TYR A 189 9.59 17.84 11.84
C TYR A 189 9.29 17.24 10.47
N ARG A 190 10.32 17.19 9.63
CA ARG A 190 10.34 16.42 8.39
C ARG A 190 11.00 15.08 8.67
N VAL A 191 10.30 13.98 8.39
CA VAL A 191 10.78 12.61 8.64
C VAL A 191 10.74 11.81 7.36
N ILE A 192 11.85 11.12 7.01
CA ILE A 192 11.91 10.19 5.88
C ILE A 192 12.09 8.76 6.42
N LEU A 193 11.21 7.86 5.99
CA LEU A 193 11.28 6.44 6.26
C LEU A 193 11.57 5.66 4.98
N GLY A 194 12.40 4.62 5.07
CA GLY A 194 12.60 3.60 4.04
C GLY A 194 11.73 2.36 4.25
N GLU A 195 11.01 2.29 5.37
CA GLU A 195 10.12 1.20 5.77
C GLU A 195 8.75 1.75 6.22
N GLY A 196 7.83 0.89 6.61
CA GLY A 196 6.50 1.34 7.04
C GLY A 196 5.90 0.43 8.10
N LYS A 197 6.54 0.33 9.28
CA LYS A 197 6.01 -0.45 10.41
C LYS A 197 4.77 0.23 10.99
N LYS A 198 3.93 -0.57 11.65
CA LYS A 198 2.68 -0.09 12.25
C LYS A 198 2.96 1.08 13.19
N ARG A 199 2.37 2.26 12.89
CA ARG A 199 2.46 3.50 13.67
C ARG A 199 3.90 3.94 13.99
N GLN A 200 4.86 3.63 13.11
CA GLN A 200 6.30 3.77 13.37
C GLN A 200 6.67 5.17 13.87
N ILE A 201 6.32 6.22 13.16
CA ILE A 201 6.66 7.61 13.55
C ILE A 201 6.08 7.95 14.92
N ARG A 202 4.81 7.63 15.19
CA ARG A 202 4.18 7.91 16.47
C ARG A 202 4.86 7.16 17.62
N ARG A 203 5.27 5.91 17.40
CA ARG A 203 6.00 5.09 18.38
C ARG A 203 7.40 5.69 18.64
N MET A 204 8.11 6.10 17.59
CA MET A 204 9.45 6.68 17.71
C MET A 204 9.42 7.99 18.50
N PHE A 205 8.50 8.91 18.19
CA PHE A 205 8.39 10.15 18.95
C PHE A 205 7.92 9.94 20.38
N HIS A 206 6.97 9.02 20.60
CA HIS A 206 6.52 8.66 21.96
C HIS A 206 7.65 8.13 22.83
N ALA A 207 8.48 7.23 22.30
CA ALA A 207 9.67 6.72 23.00
C ALA A 207 10.74 7.78 23.27
N SER A 208 10.72 8.88 22.50
CA SER A 208 11.57 10.06 22.73
C SER A 208 10.89 11.12 23.63
N GLY A 209 9.79 10.76 24.29
CA GLY A 209 9.06 11.62 25.19
C GLY A 209 8.13 12.64 24.53
N ALA A 210 7.88 12.58 23.22
CA ALA A 210 7.04 13.54 22.49
C ALA A 210 5.73 12.93 21.96
N SER A 211 4.69 13.77 21.86
CA SER A 211 3.39 13.37 21.33
C SER A 211 3.14 13.98 19.96
N VAL A 212 2.81 13.12 18.97
CA VAL A 212 2.46 13.54 17.60
C VAL A 212 1.00 13.97 17.56
N VAL A 213 0.74 15.24 17.28
CA VAL A 213 -0.62 15.81 17.12
C VAL A 213 -1.12 15.74 15.68
N ASP A 214 -0.24 15.99 14.70
CA ASP A 214 -0.56 15.82 13.28
C ASP A 214 0.51 15.03 12.54
N LEU A 215 0.09 14.19 11.61
CA LEU A 215 0.97 13.37 10.79
C LEU A 215 0.47 13.37 9.35
N GLN A 216 1.18 14.10 8.49
CA GLN A 216 0.87 14.21 7.08
C GLN A 216 1.94 13.55 6.22
N ARG A 217 1.57 12.57 5.39
CA ARG A 217 2.48 12.05 4.37
C ARG A 217 2.48 12.96 3.15
N ILE A 218 3.64 13.54 2.84
CA ILE A 218 3.79 14.52 1.76
C ILE A 218 4.47 13.97 0.52
N ARG A 219 5.15 12.78 0.62
CA ARG A 219 5.83 12.14 -0.50
C ARG A 219 5.80 10.62 -0.39
N VAL A 220 5.68 9.95 -1.52
CA VAL A 220 5.91 8.51 -1.71
C VAL A 220 6.73 8.33 -2.99
N GLY A 221 7.94 7.80 -2.89
CA GLY A 221 8.87 7.72 -4.03
C GLY A 221 9.11 9.08 -4.67
N SER A 222 8.83 9.19 -5.97
CA SER A 222 8.95 10.43 -6.76
C SER A 222 7.74 11.37 -6.60
N ILE A 223 6.58 10.87 -6.18
CA ILE A 223 5.33 11.64 -6.11
C ILE A 223 5.30 12.52 -4.86
N ARG A 224 5.13 13.82 -5.05
CA ARG A 224 5.07 14.85 -3.98
C ARG A 224 3.71 15.54 -3.99
N LEU A 225 3.04 15.57 -2.84
CA LEU A 225 1.70 16.15 -2.70
C LEU A 225 1.68 17.65 -3.04
N GLU A 226 2.71 18.40 -2.64
CA GLU A 226 2.84 19.83 -2.90
C GLU A 226 2.87 20.21 -4.39
N LYS A 227 3.38 19.29 -5.25
CA LYS A 227 3.43 19.51 -6.71
C LYS A 227 2.10 19.26 -7.41
N LEU A 228 1.15 18.63 -6.74
CA LEU A 228 -0.13 18.22 -7.33
C LEU A 228 -1.25 19.26 -7.13
N GLY A 229 -1.07 20.23 -6.23
CA GLY A 229 -2.09 21.19 -5.88
C GLY A 229 -3.40 20.54 -5.38
N LEU A 230 -3.31 19.33 -4.82
CA LEU A 230 -4.46 18.50 -4.50
C LEU A 230 -4.98 18.82 -3.09
N GLU A 231 -6.17 19.38 -3.01
CA GLU A 231 -6.85 19.67 -1.75
C GLU A 231 -7.17 18.39 -0.96
N GLU A 232 -7.32 18.53 0.36
CA GLU A 232 -7.68 17.41 1.23
C GLU A 232 -9.05 16.84 0.87
N GLY A 233 -9.14 15.50 0.76
CA GLY A 233 -10.33 14.78 0.32
C GLY A 233 -10.48 14.66 -1.20
N LYS A 234 -9.64 15.33 -1.99
CA LYS A 234 -9.66 15.25 -3.46
C LYS A 234 -8.67 14.20 -3.96
N PHE A 235 -8.91 13.74 -5.17
CA PHE A 235 -8.05 12.76 -5.84
C PHE A 235 -7.72 13.19 -7.28
N LEU A 236 -6.64 12.61 -7.81
CA LEU A 236 -6.18 12.77 -9.18
C LEU A 236 -5.93 11.37 -9.77
N LEU A 237 -6.40 11.14 -10.99
CA LEU A 237 -6.12 9.92 -11.74
C LEU A 237 -4.98 10.17 -12.72
N GLN A 238 -4.01 9.27 -12.76
CA GLN A 238 -2.84 9.34 -13.66
C GLN A 238 -2.57 7.97 -14.26
N ASP A 239 -1.81 7.95 -15.36
CA ASP A 239 -1.24 6.73 -15.90
C ASP A 239 -0.22 6.12 -14.91
N ALA A 240 -0.14 4.79 -14.86
CA ALA A 240 0.76 4.10 -13.95
C ALA A 240 2.25 4.31 -14.28
N GLY A 241 2.59 4.67 -15.52
CA GLY A 241 3.94 5.00 -15.95
C GLY A 241 4.56 6.20 -15.23
N VAL A 242 3.76 7.04 -14.58
CA VAL A 242 4.26 8.16 -13.75
C VAL A 242 5.07 7.68 -12.53
N TRP A 243 4.93 6.41 -12.16
CA TRP A 243 5.69 5.82 -11.05
C TRP A 243 7.12 5.39 -11.47
N GLU A 244 7.35 5.12 -12.74
CA GLU A 244 8.66 4.72 -13.26
C GLU A 244 9.60 5.92 -13.34
#